data_225ebdbac3e9e381abcf7423d15fcdb3
#
_entry.id   225ebdbac3e9e381abcf7423d15fcdb3
#
_cell.length_a   1.000
_cell.length_b   1.000
_cell.length_c   1.000
_cell.angle_alpha   90.00
_cell.angle_beta   90.00
_cell.angle_gamma   90.00
#
_symmetry.space_group_name_H-M   'P 1'
#
loop_
_entity.id
_entity.type
_entity.pdbx_description
1 polymer ?
#
loop_
_entity_poly.entity_id
_entity_poly.type
_entity_poly.pdbx_seq_one_letter_code
_entity_poly.pdbx_strand_id
1 'polypeptide(L)'
;MTTGGLGNIHHWDAFYASNLPLELLEPSPFAKLVVARIPLNTHIIDVGCGNGRDSIFFKNNGYAVIALDGSSSAIQTLCQNDSRFTNNQNAFILNFEDVQENKESTHSLLLKLSTGNSAIYARFFLHAISEVAQKHFFDWVAKILRPGEFIFLEYRSPHANDYYSMGSHFRRPIEARTVSDSLTALGFEILESDSSKTFAPFRSDNTMISRTIARKTLC
;
A
#
# COMPACT_ATOMS: atom_id res chain seq x y z
N MET A 1 -12.89 -22.18 -7.98
CA MET A 1 -11.99 -21.49 -8.92
C MET A 1 -12.34 -20.01 -8.83
N THR A 2 -11.56 -19.23 -8.11
CA THR A 2 -11.85 -17.83 -7.81
C THR A 2 -11.20 -16.95 -8.87
N THR A 3 -12.02 -16.40 -9.77
CA THR A 3 -11.64 -15.44 -10.82
C THR A 3 -11.34 -14.02 -10.25
N GLY A 4 -10.76 -13.95 -9.04
CA GLY A 4 -10.66 -12.68 -8.29
C GLY A 4 -9.64 -11.65 -8.81
N GLY A 5 -8.54 -12.09 -9.41
CA GLY A 5 -7.41 -11.19 -9.64
C GLY A 5 -7.60 -10.16 -10.76
N LEU A 6 -7.90 -10.59 -11.96
CA LEU A 6 -8.03 -9.70 -13.13
C LEU A 6 -9.26 -8.79 -13.07
N GLY A 7 -10.38 -9.28 -12.52
CA GLY A 7 -11.62 -8.49 -12.38
C GLY A 7 -11.46 -7.29 -11.45
N ASN A 8 -10.54 -7.35 -10.50
CA ASN A 8 -10.33 -6.28 -9.52
C ASN A 8 -9.52 -5.10 -10.11
N ILE A 9 -8.55 -5.37 -10.99
CA ILE A 9 -7.78 -4.31 -11.67
C ILE A 9 -8.68 -3.49 -12.59
N HIS A 10 -9.55 -4.13 -13.38
CA HIS A 10 -10.52 -3.42 -14.22
C HIS A 10 -11.46 -2.52 -13.40
N HIS A 11 -11.84 -2.97 -12.19
CA HIS A 11 -12.64 -2.14 -11.29
C HIS A 11 -11.87 -0.88 -10.85
N TRP A 12 -10.62 -1.02 -10.42
CA TRP A 12 -9.81 0.11 -9.97
C TRP A 12 -9.44 1.06 -11.11
N ASP A 13 -9.16 0.54 -12.31
CA ASP A 13 -8.96 1.37 -13.50
C ASP A 13 -10.20 2.22 -13.79
N ALA A 14 -11.39 1.63 -13.79
CA ALA A 14 -12.64 2.37 -13.99
C ALA A 14 -12.92 3.38 -12.87
N PHE A 15 -12.60 3.01 -11.61
CA PHE A 15 -12.76 3.89 -10.46
C PHE A 15 -11.87 5.14 -10.54
N TYR A 16 -10.59 4.97 -10.88
CA TYR A 16 -9.66 6.10 -10.98
C TYR A 16 -9.79 6.88 -12.28
N ALA A 17 -10.34 6.30 -13.35
CA ALA A 17 -10.70 7.01 -14.57
C ALA A 17 -11.92 7.93 -14.38
N SER A 18 -12.80 7.65 -13.41
CA SER A 18 -13.88 8.56 -13.04
C SER A 18 -13.30 9.67 -12.16
N ASN A 19 -13.36 10.93 -12.64
CA ASN A 19 -12.84 12.12 -11.93
C ASN A 19 -13.26 12.13 -10.45
N LEU A 20 -12.33 11.76 -9.57
CA LEU A 20 -12.54 11.81 -8.12
C LEU A 20 -12.47 13.26 -7.65
N PRO A 21 -13.36 13.70 -6.75
CA PRO A 21 -13.31 15.04 -6.19
C PRO A 21 -11.97 15.31 -5.48
N LEU A 22 -11.40 16.51 -5.69
CA LEU A 22 -10.19 17.01 -5.01
C LEU A 22 -10.28 16.98 -3.48
N GLU A 23 -11.50 16.98 -2.92
CA GLU A 23 -11.79 16.86 -1.48
C GLU A 23 -11.26 15.58 -0.83
N LEU A 24 -10.88 14.57 -1.62
CA LEU A 24 -10.22 13.34 -1.15
C LEU A 24 -8.69 13.49 -1.02
N LEU A 25 -8.12 14.68 -1.17
CA LEU A 25 -6.67 14.91 -1.10
C LEU A 25 -6.15 15.22 0.31
N GLU A 26 -7.01 15.30 1.33
CA GLU A 26 -6.55 15.38 2.71
C GLU A 26 -5.77 14.10 3.09
N PRO A 27 -4.55 14.24 3.60
CA PRO A 27 -3.73 13.09 3.94
C PRO A 27 -4.39 12.22 4.99
N SER A 28 -4.21 10.92 4.87
CA SER A 28 -4.77 9.98 5.83
C SER A 28 -4.15 10.18 7.23
N PRO A 29 -4.89 9.88 8.31
CA PRO A 29 -4.30 9.85 9.65
C PRO A 29 -3.12 8.88 9.75
N PHE A 30 -3.12 7.81 8.94
CA PHE A 30 -2.03 6.85 8.90
C PHE A 30 -0.77 7.43 8.23
N ALA A 31 -0.90 8.19 7.16
CA ALA A 31 0.24 8.89 6.56
C ALA A 31 0.86 9.93 7.52
N LYS A 32 0.02 10.66 8.27
CA LYS A 32 0.49 11.58 9.31
C LYS A 32 1.26 10.86 10.42
N LEU A 33 0.80 9.67 10.83
CA LEU A 33 1.50 8.82 11.79
C LEU A 33 2.87 8.38 11.26
N VAL A 34 2.97 8.00 10.00
CA VAL A 34 4.24 7.53 9.38
C VAL A 34 5.29 8.64 9.40
N VAL A 35 4.97 9.86 8.96
CA VAL A 35 5.94 10.97 8.94
C VAL A 35 6.42 11.38 10.34
N ALA A 36 5.64 11.10 11.39
CA ALA A 36 6.05 11.32 12.77
C ALA A 36 7.03 10.26 13.30
N ARG A 37 7.28 9.16 12.56
CA ARG A 37 8.05 8.00 13.01
C ARG A 37 9.33 7.73 12.22
N ILE A 38 9.43 8.27 11.02
CA ILE A 38 10.58 8.02 10.14
C ILE A 38 11.36 9.31 9.86
N PRO A 39 12.68 9.26 9.77
CA PRO A 39 13.49 10.43 9.45
C PRO A 39 13.32 10.87 7.98
N LEU A 40 13.52 12.15 7.69
CA LEU A 40 13.35 12.74 6.34
C LEU A 40 14.24 12.14 5.26
N ASN A 41 15.35 11.51 5.62
CA ASN A 41 16.23 10.82 4.67
C ASN A 41 15.73 9.41 4.30
N THR A 42 14.51 9.04 4.68
CA THR A 42 13.88 7.78 4.31
C THR A 42 13.18 7.90 2.96
N HIS A 43 13.40 6.95 2.07
CA HIS A 43 12.61 6.80 0.84
C HIS A 43 11.30 6.08 1.15
N ILE A 44 10.17 6.69 0.87
CA ILE A 44 8.85 6.05 1.06
C ILE A 44 8.43 5.37 -0.24
N ILE A 45 8.10 4.10 -0.15
CA ILE A 45 7.52 3.31 -1.23
C ILE A 45 6.04 3.14 -0.92
N ASP A 46 5.18 3.91 -1.60
CA ASP A 46 3.73 3.88 -1.42
C ASP A 46 3.11 2.84 -2.36
N VAL A 47 2.66 1.72 -1.81
CA VAL A 47 2.10 0.58 -2.55
C VAL A 47 0.57 0.60 -2.48
N GLY A 48 -0.07 0.60 -3.67
CA GLY A 48 -1.49 0.88 -3.80
C GLY A 48 -1.77 2.38 -3.62
N CYS A 49 -0.97 3.22 -4.27
CA CYS A 49 -0.99 4.68 -4.08
C CYS A 49 -2.28 5.36 -4.57
N GLY A 50 -3.05 4.70 -5.44
CA GLY A 50 -4.26 5.24 -6.04
C GLY A 50 -4.02 6.58 -6.75
N ASN A 51 -4.88 7.57 -6.48
CA ASN A 51 -4.76 8.93 -7.04
C ASN A 51 -3.61 9.76 -6.44
N GLY A 52 -2.78 9.17 -5.55
CA GLY A 52 -1.60 9.80 -4.99
C GLY A 52 -1.81 10.65 -3.75
N ARG A 53 -2.97 10.60 -3.10
CA ARG A 53 -3.28 11.42 -1.92
C ARG A 53 -2.17 11.41 -0.85
N ASP A 54 -1.78 10.23 -0.39
CA ASP A 54 -0.76 10.09 0.64
C ASP A 54 0.66 10.24 0.06
N SER A 55 0.91 9.81 -1.18
CA SER A 55 2.16 10.05 -1.92
C SER A 55 2.50 11.54 -2.05
N ILE A 56 1.51 12.37 -2.43
CA ILE A 56 1.66 13.83 -2.55
C ILE A 56 1.93 14.45 -1.18
N PHE A 57 1.23 13.98 -0.14
CA PHE A 57 1.49 14.41 1.23
C PHE A 57 2.92 14.12 1.68
N PHE A 58 3.43 12.91 1.45
CA PHE A 58 4.83 12.58 1.76
C PHE A 58 5.81 13.48 1.00
N LYS A 59 5.54 13.73 -0.29
CA LYS A 59 6.34 14.63 -1.12
C LYS A 59 6.36 16.06 -0.57
N ASN A 60 5.20 16.57 -0.12
CA ASN A 60 5.05 17.89 0.49
C ASN A 60 5.79 18.02 1.83
N ASN A 61 6.02 16.90 2.52
CA ASN A 61 6.80 16.85 3.76
C ASN A 61 8.31 16.57 3.51
N GLY A 62 8.77 16.62 2.26
CA GLY A 62 10.21 16.54 1.91
C GLY A 62 10.74 15.12 1.72
N TYR A 63 9.90 14.09 1.75
CA TYR A 63 10.34 12.71 1.51
C TYR A 63 10.60 12.43 0.03
N ALA A 64 11.59 11.60 -0.27
CA ALA A 64 11.69 10.93 -1.56
C ALA A 64 10.60 9.84 -1.62
N VAL A 65 9.76 9.88 -2.66
CA VAL A 65 8.60 8.98 -2.80
C VAL A 65 8.68 8.23 -4.11
N ILE A 66 8.45 6.92 -4.03
CA ILE A 66 8.16 6.05 -5.16
C ILE A 66 6.73 5.54 -4.98
N ALA A 67 5.87 5.80 -5.96
CA ALA A 67 4.47 5.44 -5.94
C ALA A 67 4.20 4.23 -6.85
N LEU A 68 3.51 3.23 -6.35
CA LEU A 68 3.21 1.97 -7.04
C LEU A 68 1.70 1.71 -7.00
N ASP A 69 1.11 1.36 -8.13
CA ASP A 69 -0.27 0.87 -8.20
C ASP A 69 -0.43 -0.12 -9.35
N GLY A 70 -1.34 -1.08 -9.24
CA GLY A 70 -1.67 -2.01 -10.32
C GLY A 70 -2.52 -1.37 -11.42
N SER A 71 -3.19 -0.24 -11.13
CA SER A 71 -4.05 0.49 -12.05
C SER A 71 -3.25 1.54 -12.82
N SER A 72 -3.31 1.45 -14.15
CA SER A 72 -2.70 2.45 -15.04
C SER A 72 -3.38 3.81 -14.90
N SER A 73 -4.70 3.82 -14.71
CA SER A 73 -5.50 5.03 -14.50
C SER A 73 -5.13 5.72 -13.18
N ALA A 74 -4.82 4.97 -12.12
CA ALA A 74 -4.35 5.51 -10.86
C ALA A 74 -3.01 6.25 -11.04
N ILE A 75 -2.02 5.62 -11.68
CA ILE A 75 -0.72 6.23 -11.95
C ILE A 75 -0.86 7.47 -12.84
N GLN A 76 -1.71 7.41 -13.87
CA GLN A 76 -1.97 8.57 -14.73
C GLN A 76 -2.59 9.72 -13.91
N THR A 77 -3.57 9.44 -13.06
CA THR A 77 -4.23 10.43 -12.20
C THR A 77 -3.24 11.05 -11.21
N LEU A 78 -2.38 10.25 -10.59
CA LEU A 78 -1.31 10.77 -9.73
C LEU A 78 -0.39 11.75 -10.48
N CYS A 79 0.08 11.39 -11.67
CA CYS A 79 0.96 12.25 -12.48
C CYS A 79 0.26 13.54 -12.96
N GLN A 80 -1.06 13.50 -13.14
CA GLN A 80 -1.87 14.69 -13.44
C GLN A 80 -2.06 15.58 -12.21
N ASN A 81 -2.26 14.98 -11.03
CA ASN A 81 -2.46 15.70 -9.78
C ASN A 81 -1.19 16.39 -9.27
N ASP A 82 -0.01 15.82 -9.57
CA ASP A 82 1.27 16.39 -9.14
C ASP A 82 2.38 16.07 -10.16
N SER A 83 2.85 17.08 -10.88
CA SER A 83 3.88 16.96 -11.92
C SER A 83 5.25 16.51 -11.42
N ARG A 84 5.47 16.43 -10.11
CA ARG A 84 6.69 15.85 -9.51
C ARG A 84 6.70 14.32 -9.60
N PHE A 85 5.55 13.69 -9.91
CA PHE A 85 5.47 12.28 -10.25
C PHE A 85 5.48 12.08 -11.76
N THR A 86 6.31 11.17 -12.20
CA THR A 86 6.48 10.84 -13.63
C THR A 86 6.48 9.33 -13.79
N ASN A 87 5.66 8.83 -14.72
CA ASN A 87 5.59 7.41 -15.02
C ASN A 87 6.96 6.86 -15.40
N ASN A 88 7.30 5.67 -14.91
CA ASN A 88 8.59 4.98 -15.06
C ASN A 88 9.81 5.71 -14.46
N GLN A 89 9.60 6.80 -13.71
CA GLN A 89 10.67 7.45 -12.95
C GLN A 89 10.50 7.30 -11.45
N ASN A 90 9.36 7.74 -10.90
CA ASN A 90 9.00 7.61 -9.49
C ASN A 90 7.51 7.25 -9.25
N ALA A 91 6.79 6.97 -10.32
CA ALA A 91 5.47 6.36 -10.33
C ALA A 91 5.50 5.17 -11.30
N PHE A 92 5.05 3.97 -10.85
CA PHE A 92 5.14 2.75 -11.63
C PHE A 92 3.86 1.93 -11.54
N ILE A 93 3.52 1.30 -12.66
CA ILE A 93 2.48 0.27 -12.67
C ILE A 93 3.11 -1.02 -12.16
N LEU A 94 2.60 -1.54 -11.03
CA LEU A 94 3.06 -2.77 -10.41
C LEU A 94 1.87 -3.59 -9.91
N ASN A 95 1.63 -4.73 -10.57
CA ASN A 95 0.52 -5.62 -10.25
C ASN A 95 1.01 -6.91 -9.62
N PHE A 96 0.72 -7.13 -8.34
CA PHE A 96 1.10 -8.35 -7.62
C PHE A 96 0.26 -9.58 -7.99
N GLU A 97 -0.83 -9.43 -8.73
CA GLU A 97 -1.59 -10.56 -9.29
C GLU A 97 -0.83 -11.21 -10.47
N ASP A 98 0.01 -10.45 -11.17
CA ASP A 98 0.85 -10.94 -12.26
C ASP A 98 2.35 -10.71 -12.00
N VAL A 99 3.04 -11.78 -11.58
CA VAL A 99 4.47 -11.73 -11.24
C VAL A 99 5.35 -11.64 -12.49
N GLN A 100 4.86 -12.06 -13.67
CA GLN A 100 5.67 -12.07 -14.89
C GLN A 100 5.87 -10.67 -15.46
N GLU A 101 4.84 -9.81 -15.38
CA GLU A 101 4.90 -8.42 -15.85
C GLU A 101 5.82 -7.53 -15.00
N ASN A 102 6.11 -7.94 -13.75
CA ASN A 102 6.76 -7.08 -12.75
C ASN A 102 8.29 -7.11 -12.77
N LYS A 103 8.94 -7.93 -13.59
CA LYS A 103 10.41 -8.14 -13.51
C LYS A 103 11.22 -6.87 -13.80
N GLU A 104 10.88 -6.13 -14.84
CA GLU A 104 11.60 -4.90 -15.23
C GLU A 104 11.36 -3.75 -14.23
N SER A 105 10.10 -3.58 -13.80
CA SER A 105 9.72 -2.58 -12.81
C SER A 105 10.41 -2.85 -11.47
N THR A 106 10.46 -4.09 -11.01
CA THR A 106 11.13 -4.48 -9.78
C THR A 106 12.65 -4.25 -9.86
N HIS A 107 13.30 -4.56 -10.98
CA HIS A 107 14.73 -4.34 -11.15
C HIS A 107 15.08 -2.84 -11.15
N SER A 108 14.32 -2.03 -11.86
CA SER A 108 14.47 -0.56 -11.89
C SER A 108 14.28 0.06 -10.49
N LEU A 109 13.32 -0.45 -9.71
CA LEU A 109 13.10 -0.05 -8.32
C LEU A 109 14.28 -0.39 -7.42
N LEU A 110 14.81 -1.61 -7.50
CA LEU A 110 15.97 -2.05 -6.71
C LEU A 110 17.19 -1.15 -6.94
N LEU A 111 17.44 -0.74 -8.18
CA LEU A 111 18.54 0.18 -8.50
C LEU A 111 18.35 1.56 -7.86
N LYS A 112 17.12 2.07 -7.79
CA LYS A 112 16.80 3.38 -7.17
C LYS A 112 16.88 3.35 -5.64
N LEU A 113 16.60 2.21 -5.03
CA LEU A 113 16.62 2.01 -3.58
C LEU A 113 17.99 1.60 -3.03
N SER A 114 19.00 1.48 -3.88
CA SER A 114 20.36 1.09 -3.49
C SER A 114 21.03 2.07 -2.54
N THR A 115 20.55 3.31 -2.44
CA THR A 115 21.09 4.37 -1.58
C THR A 115 20.05 4.88 -0.58
N GLY A 116 20.37 4.87 0.71
CA GLY A 116 19.52 5.40 1.77
C GLY A 116 18.65 4.35 2.46
N ASN A 117 17.89 4.79 3.46
CA ASN A 117 16.90 3.98 4.16
C ASN A 117 15.57 4.00 3.42
N SER A 118 14.83 2.90 3.48
CA SER A 118 13.53 2.78 2.83
C SER A 118 12.44 2.41 3.84
N ALA A 119 11.21 2.82 3.55
CA ALA A 119 10.03 2.38 4.26
C ALA A 119 8.93 2.04 3.24
N ILE A 120 8.31 0.88 3.37
CA ILE A 120 7.13 0.52 2.60
C ILE A 120 5.91 1.01 3.36
N TYR A 121 5.04 1.73 2.66
CA TYR A 121 3.73 2.15 3.10
C TYR A 121 2.67 1.50 2.21
N ALA A 122 1.69 0.83 2.78
CA ALA A 122 0.57 0.26 2.04
C ALA A 122 -0.73 0.44 2.81
N ARG A 123 -1.57 1.34 2.31
CA ARG A 123 -2.85 1.66 2.91
C ARG A 123 -4.02 1.21 2.06
N PHE A 124 -4.90 0.41 2.66
CA PHE A 124 -6.09 -0.16 1.99
C PHE A 124 -5.76 -1.01 0.75
N PHE A 125 -4.53 -1.49 0.68
CA PHE A 125 -4.02 -2.33 -0.40
C PHE A 125 -4.28 -3.83 -0.16
N LEU A 126 -3.89 -4.37 1.01
CA LEU A 126 -3.91 -5.82 1.26
C LEU A 126 -5.29 -6.46 1.07
N HIS A 127 -6.36 -5.79 1.51
CA HIS A 127 -7.71 -6.33 1.39
C HIS A 127 -8.31 -6.18 -0.03
N ALA A 128 -7.62 -5.47 -0.91
CA ALA A 128 -8.01 -5.27 -2.31
C ALA A 128 -7.37 -6.27 -3.27
N ILE A 129 -6.45 -7.12 -2.80
CA ILE A 129 -5.72 -8.12 -3.59
C ILE A 129 -6.02 -9.55 -3.14
N SER A 130 -5.74 -10.54 -3.99
CA SER A 130 -5.89 -11.96 -3.65
C SER A 130 -4.87 -12.43 -2.61
N GLU A 131 -5.08 -13.61 -2.03
CA GLU A 131 -4.08 -14.22 -1.13
C GLU A 131 -2.77 -14.53 -1.84
N VAL A 132 -2.84 -14.91 -3.09
CA VAL A 132 -1.66 -15.17 -3.92
C VAL A 132 -0.88 -13.88 -4.13
N ALA A 133 -1.55 -12.81 -4.51
CA ALA A 133 -0.94 -11.49 -4.67
C ALA A 133 -0.39 -10.94 -3.34
N GLN A 134 -1.07 -11.19 -2.21
CA GLN A 134 -0.54 -10.83 -0.89
C GLN A 134 0.76 -11.57 -0.58
N LYS A 135 0.84 -12.87 -0.90
CA LYS A 135 2.08 -13.62 -0.74
C LYS A 135 3.19 -13.04 -1.61
N HIS A 136 2.92 -12.75 -2.88
CA HIS A 136 3.90 -12.12 -3.78
C HIS A 136 4.36 -10.75 -3.27
N PHE A 137 3.44 -9.95 -2.73
CA PHE A 137 3.76 -8.67 -2.11
C PHE A 137 4.70 -8.85 -0.92
N PHE A 138 4.42 -9.76 0.01
CA PHE A 138 5.28 -9.99 1.17
C PHE A 138 6.65 -10.57 0.79
N ASP A 139 6.70 -11.49 -0.17
CA ASP A 139 7.97 -12.01 -0.70
C ASP A 139 8.80 -10.90 -1.37
N TRP A 140 8.14 -9.97 -2.05
CA TRP A 140 8.77 -8.78 -2.65
C TRP A 140 9.26 -7.81 -1.57
N VAL A 141 8.44 -7.51 -0.55
CA VAL A 141 8.82 -6.68 0.60
C VAL A 141 10.07 -7.21 1.29
N ALA A 142 10.13 -8.53 1.52
CA ALA A 142 11.26 -9.17 2.16
C ALA A 142 12.57 -9.04 1.37
N LYS A 143 12.50 -8.91 0.04
CA LYS A 143 13.64 -8.69 -0.85
C LYS A 143 14.06 -7.23 -0.98
N ILE A 144 13.10 -6.31 -0.89
CA ILE A 144 13.33 -4.86 -1.04
C ILE A 144 13.90 -4.26 0.25
N LEU A 145 13.31 -4.60 1.41
CA LEU A 145 13.71 -4.00 2.68
C LEU A 145 14.97 -4.65 3.24
N ARG A 146 15.88 -3.80 3.67
CA ARG A 146 17.11 -4.15 4.38
C ARG A 146 16.88 -4.18 5.89
N PRO A 147 17.75 -4.85 6.65
CA PRO A 147 17.70 -4.81 8.11
C PRO A 147 17.62 -3.38 8.67
N GLY A 148 16.69 -3.16 9.60
CA GLY A 148 16.39 -1.86 10.20
C GLY A 148 15.31 -1.04 9.49
N GLU A 149 14.96 -1.39 8.26
CA GLU A 149 13.91 -0.70 7.48
C GLU A 149 12.49 -1.16 7.86
N PHE A 150 11.50 -0.33 7.56
CA PHE A 150 10.15 -0.48 8.09
C PHE A 150 9.12 -0.82 7.02
N ILE A 151 8.07 -1.53 7.43
CA ILE A 151 6.81 -1.65 6.70
C ILE A 151 5.66 -1.11 7.56
N PHE A 152 4.80 -0.31 6.94
CA PHE A 152 3.61 0.31 7.53
C PHE A 152 2.39 -0.16 6.74
N LEU A 153 1.49 -0.88 7.39
CA LEU A 153 0.29 -1.46 6.77
C LEU A 153 -0.97 -0.97 7.48
N GLU A 154 -1.96 -0.49 6.71
CA GLU A 154 -3.32 -0.22 7.19
C GLU A 154 -4.32 -0.93 6.25
N TYR A 155 -5.19 -1.78 6.82
CA TYR A 155 -6.08 -2.63 6.03
C TYR A 155 -7.37 -2.95 6.79
N ARG A 156 -8.41 -3.42 6.06
CA ARG A 156 -9.66 -3.86 6.65
C ARG A 156 -9.50 -5.23 7.31
N SER A 157 -10.04 -5.37 8.53
CA SER A 157 -10.06 -6.60 9.29
C SER A 157 -11.48 -7.10 9.50
N PRO A 158 -11.70 -8.41 9.71
CA PRO A 158 -12.99 -8.94 10.07
C PRO A 158 -13.41 -8.44 11.47
N HIS A 159 -14.72 -8.23 11.64
CA HIS A 159 -15.33 -7.98 12.93
C HIS A 159 -16.61 -8.80 13.06
N ALA A 160 -16.89 -9.32 14.24
CA ALA A 160 -17.94 -10.30 14.48
C ALA A 160 -19.37 -9.85 14.04
N ASN A 161 -19.61 -8.55 13.93
CA ASN A 161 -20.91 -7.97 13.57
C ASN A 161 -20.89 -7.19 12.24
N ASP A 162 -19.81 -7.23 11.48
CA ASP A 162 -19.74 -6.54 10.20
C ASP A 162 -20.45 -7.38 9.12
N TYR A 163 -21.69 -7.02 8.79
CA TYR A 163 -22.28 -7.42 7.53
C TYR A 163 -21.51 -6.67 6.43
N TYR A 164 -20.62 -7.37 5.78
CA TYR A 164 -19.92 -6.82 4.62
C TYR A 164 -20.98 -6.60 3.53
N SER A 165 -21.45 -5.37 3.34
CA SER A 165 -22.03 -4.99 2.07
C SER A 165 -20.86 -5.08 1.08
N MET A 166 -20.71 -6.26 0.48
CA MET A 166 -19.82 -6.45 -0.66
C MET A 166 -20.35 -5.53 -1.75
N GLY A 167 -19.72 -4.36 -1.91
CA GLY A 167 -19.89 -3.56 -3.10
C GLY A 167 -19.52 -4.41 -4.32
N SER A 168 -19.70 -3.87 -5.52
CA SER A 168 -19.45 -4.56 -6.80
C SER A 168 -18.00 -5.01 -7.04
N HIS A 169 -17.09 -4.88 -6.06
CA HIS A 169 -15.67 -5.19 -6.20
C HIS A 169 -15.16 -6.08 -5.07
N PHE A 170 -14.13 -6.86 -5.36
CA PHE A 170 -13.51 -7.79 -4.43
C PHE A 170 -12.87 -7.04 -3.25
N ARG A 171 -13.23 -7.45 -2.04
CA ARG A 171 -12.56 -7.05 -0.79
C ARG A 171 -12.47 -8.25 0.13
N ARG A 172 -11.31 -8.47 0.69
CA ARG A 172 -11.02 -9.58 1.59
C ARG A 172 -10.55 -9.04 2.93
N PRO A 173 -11.39 -8.99 3.97
CA PRO A 173 -10.93 -8.64 5.32
C PRO A 173 -9.86 -9.63 5.79
N ILE A 174 -8.81 -9.10 6.47
CA ILE A 174 -7.64 -9.90 6.84
C ILE A 174 -7.43 -9.79 8.34
N GLU A 175 -7.31 -10.94 9.00
CA GLU A 175 -6.95 -11.00 10.42
C GLU A 175 -5.56 -10.39 10.65
N ALA A 176 -5.44 -9.49 11.63
CA ALA A 176 -4.18 -8.85 11.96
C ALA A 176 -3.08 -9.86 12.32
N ARG A 177 -3.47 -10.95 12.99
CA ARG A 177 -2.57 -12.04 13.33
C ARG A 177 -1.96 -12.70 12.08
N THR A 178 -2.76 -12.96 11.05
CA THR A 178 -2.27 -13.58 9.80
C THR A 178 -1.20 -12.71 9.14
N VAL A 179 -1.37 -11.38 9.16
CA VAL A 179 -0.38 -10.43 8.63
C VAL A 179 0.90 -10.47 9.48
N SER A 180 0.76 -10.42 10.80
CA SER A 180 1.88 -10.45 11.74
C SER A 180 2.67 -11.76 11.62
N ASP A 181 2.00 -12.91 11.57
CA ASP A 181 2.63 -14.23 11.42
C ASP A 181 3.39 -14.33 10.08
N SER A 182 2.81 -13.82 8.99
CA SER A 182 3.46 -13.80 7.66
C SER A 182 4.73 -12.94 7.65
N LEU A 183 4.68 -11.75 8.24
CA LEU A 183 5.85 -10.87 8.34
C LEU A 183 6.93 -11.47 9.25
N THR A 184 6.55 -12.04 10.37
CA THR A 184 7.49 -12.72 11.29
C THR A 184 8.22 -13.86 10.59
N ALA A 185 7.50 -14.69 9.82
CA ALA A 185 8.10 -15.78 9.04
C ALA A 185 9.11 -15.29 7.98
N LEU A 186 8.99 -14.03 7.54
CA LEU A 186 9.89 -13.38 6.58
C LEU A 186 11.01 -12.56 7.24
N GLY A 187 11.19 -12.69 8.55
CA GLY A 187 12.25 -12.03 9.32
C GLY A 187 11.94 -10.56 9.61
N PHE A 188 10.69 -10.27 10.00
CA PHE A 188 10.31 -8.98 10.54
C PHE A 188 9.95 -9.07 12.01
N GLU A 189 10.38 -8.11 12.79
CA GLU A 189 9.90 -7.85 14.14
C GLU A 189 8.63 -7.01 14.07
N ILE A 190 7.54 -7.50 14.69
CA ILE A 190 6.29 -6.75 14.80
C ILE A 190 6.43 -5.73 15.93
N LEU A 191 6.38 -4.45 15.61
CA LEU A 191 6.47 -3.37 16.58
C LEU A 191 5.09 -2.95 17.11
N GLU A 192 4.09 -2.95 16.22
CA GLU A 192 2.70 -2.63 16.54
C GLU A 192 1.76 -3.50 15.68
N SER A 193 0.70 -3.99 16.29
CA SER A 193 -0.39 -4.70 15.60
C SER A 193 -1.70 -4.45 16.36
N ASP A 194 -2.41 -3.41 15.95
CA ASP A 194 -3.62 -2.92 16.60
C ASP A 194 -4.81 -2.87 15.65
N SER A 195 -6.01 -2.95 16.21
CA SER A 195 -7.26 -2.86 15.44
C SER A 195 -8.24 -1.91 16.10
N SER A 196 -8.83 -1.00 15.29
CA SER A 196 -9.82 -0.04 15.76
C SER A 196 -10.77 0.40 14.64
N LYS A 197 -12.00 0.70 15.00
CA LYS A 197 -12.98 1.35 14.12
C LYS A 197 -12.69 2.84 13.91
N THR A 198 -11.84 3.43 14.75
CA THR A 198 -11.51 4.86 14.70
C THR A 198 -10.26 5.19 13.88
N PHE A 199 -9.52 4.19 13.40
CA PHE A 199 -8.27 4.43 12.67
C PHE A 199 -8.46 5.15 11.33
N ALA A 200 -9.52 4.83 10.61
CA ALA A 200 -9.83 5.46 9.34
C ALA A 200 -11.34 5.66 9.19
N PRO A 201 -11.94 6.59 9.96
CA PRO A 201 -13.36 6.87 9.86
C PRO A 201 -13.67 7.44 8.47
N PHE A 202 -14.64 6.84 7.77
CA PHE A 202 -15.07 7.30 6.46
C PHE A 202 -16.59 7.24 6.36
N ARG A 203 -17.27 8.39 6.38
CA ARG A 203 -18.73 8.52 6.33
C ARG A 203 -19.40 7.64 7.41
N SER A 204 -20.37 6.79 7.01
CA SER A 204 -21.04 5.82 7.89
C SER A 204 -20.35 4.45 7.93
N ASP A 205 -19.19 4.28 7.30
CA ASP A 205 -18.44 3.00 7.27
C ASP A 205 -17.78 2.77 8.64
N ASN A 206 -18.34 1.84 9.41
CA ASN A 206 -17.87 1.47 10.75
C ASN A 206 -17.04 0.18 10.72
N THR A 207 -16.29 -0.04 9.65
CA THR A 207 -15.47 -1.24 9.44
C THR A 207 -14.26 -1.25 10.38
N MET A 208 -13.92 -2.44 10.89
CA MET A 208 -12.69 -2.64 11.65
C MET A 208 -11.47 -2.45 10.76
N ILE A 209 -10.54 -1.62 11.20
CA ILE A 209 -9.27 -1.34 10.52
C ILE A 209 -8.14 -1.84 11.41
N SER A 210 -7.21 -2.59 10.82
CA SER A 210 -5.96 -2.97 11.48
C SER A 210 -4.79 -2.18 10.93
N ARG A 211 -3.85 -1.91 11.83
CA ARG A 211 -2.52 -1.38 11.52
C ARG A 211 -1.47 -2.36 11.97
N THR A 212 -0.52 -2.65 11.11
CA THR A 212 0.67 -3.43 11.46
C THR A 212 1.89 -2.64 11.06
N ILE A 213 2.78 -2.42 12.02
CA ILE A 213 4.08 -1.77 11.81
C ILE A 213 5.14 -2.78 12.18
N ALA A 214 6.05 -3.05 11.25
CA ALA A 214 7.11 -4.02 11.47
C ALA A 214 8.46 -3.49 10.95
N ARG A 215 9.53 -4.02 11.50
CA ARG A 215 10.90 -3.68 11.15
C ARG A 215 11.61 -4.94 10.66
N LYS A 216 12.34 -4.84 9.54
CA LYS A 216 13.19 -5.94 9.07
C LYS A 216 14.30 -6.21 10.08
N THR A 217 14.45 -7.47 10.50
CA THR A 217 15.50 -7.88 11.41
C THR A 217 16.81 -8.19 10.66
N LEU A 218 17.92 -8.22 11.39
CA LEU A 218 19.17 -8.83 10.93
C LEU A 218 18.92 -10.35 10.83
N CYS A 219 19.11 -10.93 9.65
CA CYS A 219 19.17 -12.38 9.49
C CYS A 219 20.50 -12.90 9.96
#